data_b8be25ff68e5a1d455aab1866ff65cfa
#
_entry.id   b8be25ff68e5a1d455aab1866ff65cfa
#
_cell.length_a   1.000
_cell.length_b   1.000
_cell.length_c   1.000
_cell.angle_alpha   90.00
_cell.angle_beta   90.00
_cell.angle_gamma   90.00
#
_symmetry.space_group_name_H-M   'P 1'
#
loop_
_entity.id
_entity.type
_entity.pdbx_description
1 polymer ?
#
loop_
_entity_poly.entity_id
_entity_poly.type
_entity_poly.pdbx_seq_one_letter_code
_entity_poly.pdbx_strand_id
1 'polypeptide(L)'
;MVMLTLHSVLPPPPRYPGGSQYGGSITGVVPMIETNNTLTNPTGPEWQFLVGEGLYVLKEDLHLATPPPHPSEAPVINPNPLATNPQPATAGTKVTLLSLDVRPSPPFSYKDQSTTTWSLTAAASSIQEHPNESRYSTEGGMSSEDGRKTSTSDAAGTSLNLASAPAFGEGNSLLTQAPPKDASKRKKPKNNMTKSNSSFISRVITSESMARKLTERPSDGIFAFANVNRAFQWLDLSSSSKQDYLTKILFTKAHCLCHDANLVTKSASHVDIIMGFSTGEIIWWEPITQRYTRLNKNGIINGTPVSEICWIPGSENLFLAAHMDGSLVVYDKEKEDAQFNPEEEGAYTNGSEAGDEESGNSPMNKIHINKSVHSKNQKSNPVAAWKLSNHRINTFAFSPDSRHLAVVSEDGTLRIIDYLKEELLDMFYSYYGGLSSVCWSPDAKYVLTGGQDDLISIWSIADSGLVARCQGHQSWVSAVAFDPWRCDDRNYRFGSVGEDGRLCLWDFSVGMLHRPRAASMLHRGSVSSRFTALQRAETANTLHSRMRSNSNLPAADDEDDGIAHPVEPRSKIPMLPPVLNKVIDTHPACWLEFTEDAIITSCKSGHIRTWSRPGADPTA
;
A
#
# COMPACT_ATOMS: atom_id res chain seq x y z
N MET A 1 19.52 40.76 -56.10
CA MET A 1 18.75 40.25 -54.95
C MET A 1 18.74 38.73 -55.10
N VAL A 2 19.75 38.06 -54.49
CA VAL A 2 19.97 36.62 -54.64
C VAL A 2 19.50 35.97 -53.33
N MET A 3 18.44 35.16 -53.40
CA MET A 3 17.99 34.35 -52.29
C MET A 3 18.92 33.15 -52.11
N LEU A 4 19.58 33.07 -50.95
CA LEU A 4 20.34 31.92 -50.50
C LEU A 4 19.36 31.02 -49.69
N THR A 5 19.01 29.89 -50.26
CA THR A 5 18.31 28.79 -49.56
C THR A 5 19.34 27.98 -48.78
N LEU A 6 19.26 28.05 -47.45
CA LEU A 6 20.02 27.19 -46.55
C LEU A 6 19.30 25.82 -46.47
N HIS A 7 19.88 24.82 -47.12
CA HIS A 7 19.51 23.43 -46.86
C HIS A 7 20.24 22.96 -45.60
N SER A 8 19.49 22.70 -44.53
CA SER A 8 20.03 22.00 -43.38
C SER A 8 20.16 20.51 -43.73
N VAL A 9 21.38 20.09 -43.92
CA VAL A 9 21.70 18.65 -44.09
C VAL A 9 21.81 18.04 -42.71
N LEU A 10 20.83 17.25 -42.34
CA LEU A 10 20.92 16.39 -41.16
C LEU A 10 22.04 15.35 -41.37
N PRO A 11 22.85 15.07 -40.35
CA PRO A 11 23.86 14.02 -40.44
C PRO A 11 23.19 12.66 -40.65
N PRO A 12 23.76 11.78 -41.47
CA PRO A 12 23.21 10.45 -41.68
C PRO A 12 23.25 9.62 -40.38
N PRO A 13 22.27 8.76 -40.16
CA PRO A 13 22.25 7.92 -38.97
C PRO A 13 23.49 7.00 -38.93
N PRO A 14 24.00 6.66 -37.74
CA PRO A 14 25.17 5.82 -37.59
C PRO A 14 24.95 4.47 -38.26
N ARG A 15 25.83 4.07 -39.18
CA ARG A 15 25.83 2.75 -39.79
C ARG A 15 26.44 1.75 -38.80
N TYR A 16 25.65 0.80 -38.35
CA TYR A 16 26.17 -0.36 -37.64
C TYR A 16 26.98 -1.24 -38.63
N PRO A 17 28.12 -1.80 -38.22
CA PRO A 17 28.89 -2.69 -39.06
C PRO A 17 28.06 -3.94 -39.38
N GLY A 18 27.90 -4.20 -40.68
CA GLY A 18 27.21 -5.39 -41.15
C GLY A 18 27.95 -6.66 -40.73
N GLY A 19 27.25 -7.55 -40.00
CA GLY A 19 27.74 -8.87 -39.65
C GLY A 19 27.87 -9.76 -40.88
N SER A 20 29.02 -10.38 -41.02
CA SER A 20 29.30 -11.40 -42.04
C SER A 20 28.42 -12.63 -41.86
N GLN A 21 27.84 -13.11 -42.95
CA GLN A 21 27.20 -14.42 -43.06
C GLN A 21 28.17 -15.54 -42.72
N TYR A 22 27.83 -16.31 -41.68
CA TYR A 22 28.26 -17.71 -41.56
C TYR A 22 27.05 -18.55 -41.19
N GLY A 23 26.70 -19.47 -42.11
CA GLY A 23 25.73 -20.52 -41.85
C GLY A 23 26.27 -21.48 -40.80
N GLY A 24 25.53 -21.58 -39.70
CA GLY A 24 25.77 -22.54 -38.63
C GLY A 24 24.49 -22.74 -37.86
N SER A 25 24.12 -23.99 -37.70
CA SER A 25 23.01 -24.54 -36.93
C SER A 25 22.53 -23.66 -35.78
N ILE A 26 21.26 -23.24 -35.84
CA ILE A 26 20.62 -22.44 -34.81
C ILE A 26 20.26 -23.34 -33.62
N THR A 27 21.21 -23.62 -32.75
CA THR A 27 20.90 -23.80 -31.35
C THR A 27 20.83 -22.40 -30.76
N GLY A 28 19.62 -21.88 -30.62
CA GLY A 28 19.39 -20.58 -30.03
C GLY A 28 19.87 -20.56 -28.58
N VAL A 29 21.14 -20.25 -28.38
CA VAL A 29 21.65 -19.79 -27.09
C VAL A 29 21.04 -18.42 -26.87
N VAL A 30 19.93 -18.39 -26.16
CA VAL A 30 19.42 -17.14 -25.60
C VAL A 30 20.57 -16.52 -24.82
N PRO A 31 21.01 -15.28 -25.12
CA PRO A 31 22.09 -14.66 -24.39
C PRO A 31 21.76 -14.75 -22.91
N MET A 32 22.60 -15.45 -22.17
CA MET A 32 22.52 -15.51 -20.71
C MET A 32 22.84 -14.12 -20.19
N ILE A 33 21.81 -13.44 -19.79
CA ILE A 33 21.95 -12.15 -19.14
C ILE A 33 22.15 -12.46 -17.67
N GLU A 34 23.37 -12.73 -17.34
CA GLU A 34 23.88 -12.77 -15.98
C GLU A 34 24.21 -11.34 -15.54
N THR A 35 23.18 -10.64 -15.14
CA THR A 35 23.40 -9.47 -14.33
C THR A 35 23.19 -9.89 -12.88
N ASN A 36 24.26 -9.99 -12.13
CA ASN A 36 24.23 -10.27 -10.69
C ASN A 36 23.87 -8.98 -9.94
N ASN A 37 23.16 -9.12 -8.85
CA ASN A 37 22.98 -8.01 -7.93
C ASN A 37 24.34 -7.57 -7.39
N THR A 38 24.46 -6.28 -7.06
CA THR A 38 25.68 -5.73 -6.45
C THR A 38 25.34 -5.12 -5.10
N LEU A 39 26.21 -5.32 -4.13
CA LEU A 39 26.12 -4.73 -2.80
C LEU A 39 27.29 -3.78 -2.60
N THR A 40 27.01 -2.57 -2.20
CA THR A 40 28.02 -1.56 -1.85
C THR A 40 27.72 -0.97 -0.47
N ASN A 41 28.77 -0.51 0.19
CA ASN A 41 28.68 0.15 1.50
C ASN A 41 29.29 1.56 1.34
N PRO A 42 28.53 2.52 0.78
CA PRO A 42 29.03 3.87 0.55
C PRO A 42 29.36 4.55 1.87
N THR A 43 30.43 5.32 1.88
CA THR A 43 30.87 6.10 3.05
C THR A 43 31.07 7.54 2.65
N GLY A 44 30.76 8.46 3.55
CA GLY A 44 30.92 9.90 3.32
C GLY A 44 29.76 10.71 3.88
N PRO A 45 29.89 12.03 3.99
CA PRO A 45 28.86 12.90 4.56
C PRO A 45 27.59 12.96 3.70
N GLU A 46 27.68 12.69 2.40
CA GLU A 46 26.53 12.59 1.51
C GLU A 46 25.60 11.41 1.84
N TRP A 47 26.15 10.37 2.47
CA TRP A 47 25.44 9.15 2.86
C TRP A 47 25.04 9.14 4.35
N GLN A 48 24.90 10.33 4.92
CA GLN A 48 24.50 10.52 6.30
C GLN A 48 23.51 11.67 6.41
N PHE A 49 22.67 11.63 7.43
CA PHE A 49 21.81 12.75 7.80
C PHE A 49 21.50 12.75 9.30
N LEU A 50 21.36 13.95 9.86
CA LEU A 50 21.08 14.16 11.27
C LEU A 50 19.61 14.52 11.45
N VAL A 51 18.94 13.84 12.40
CA VAL A 51 17.61 14.16 12.89
C VAL A 51 17.69 14.34 14.40
N GLY A 52 16.63 14.79 15.05
CA GLY A 52 16.64 15.07 16.48
C GLY A 52 17.12 13.91 17.36
N GLU A 53 16.84 12.68 16.98
CA GLU A 53 17.27 11.47 17.68
C GLU A 53 18.73 11.04 17.38
N GLY A 54 19.38 11.62 16.37
CA GLY A 54 20.79 11.34 16.07
C GLY A 54 21.11 11.15 14.61
N LEU A 55 22.29 10.55 14.33
CA LEU A 55 22.84 10.38 13.01
C LEU A 55 22.37 9.08 12.36
N TYR A 56 21.76 9.19 11.18
CA TYR A 56 21.45 8.08 10.30
C TYR A 56 22.58 7.90 9.28
N VAL A 57 22.97 6.67 9.02
CA VAL A 57 24.07 6.34 8.11
C VAL A 57 23.61 5.30 7.10
N LEU A 58 23.93 5.49 5.82
CA LEU A 58 23.71 4.45 4.82
C LEU A 58 24.62 3.27 5.09
N LYS A 59 24.04 2.16 5.57
CA LYS A 59 24.76 0.91 5.86
C LYS A 59 25.05 0.14 4.58
N GLU A 60 24.05 0.06 3.70
CA GLU A 60 24.08 -0.81 2.51
C GLU A 60 23.27 -0.19 1.37
N ASP A 61 23.79 -0.36 0.17
CA ASP A 61 23.11 -0.08 -1.10
C ASP A 61 23.15 -1.35 -1.96
N LEU A 62 22.02 -2.05 -1.99
CA LEU A 62 21.81 -3.26 -2.78
C LEU A 62 21.16 -2.88 -4.12
N HIS A 63 21.89 -3.04 -5.20
CA HIS A 63 21.39 -2.83 -6.55
C HIS A 63 20.95 -4.15 -7.18
N LEU A 64 19.66 -4.23 -7.49
CA LEU A 64 19.06 -5.38 -8.14
C LEU A 64 19.34 -5.37 -9.64
N ALA A 65 19.84 -6.48 -10.13
CA ALA A 65 20.09 -6.66 -11.55
C ALA A 65 18.78 -6.58 -12.37
N THR A 66 18.66 -5.55 -13.18
CA THR A 66 17.50 -5.33 -14.05
C THR A 66 17.60 -6.21 -15.29
N PRO A 67 16.60 -7.08 -15.57
CA PRO A 67 16.60 -7.86 -16.80
C PRO A 67 16.46 -6.91 -18.01
N PRO A 68 17.11 -7.21 -19.14
CA PRO A 68 16.93 -6.42 -20.34
C PRO A 68 15.48 -6.47 -20.80
N PRO A 69 15.00 -5.41 -21.47
CA PRO A 69 13.67 -5.38 -22.01
C PRO A 69 13.46 -6.50 -23.03
N HIS A 70 12.24 -7.05 -23.07
CA HIS A 70 11.87 -7.99 -24.13
C HIS A 70 11.77 -7.26 -25.47
N PRO A 71 12.17 -7.85 -26.61
CA PRO A 71 12.13 -7.16 -27.91
C PRO A 71 10.78 -6.57 -28.32
N SER A 72 9.68 -7.12 -27.80
CA SER A 72 8.30 -6.62 -28.02
C SER A 72 7.76 -5.77 -26.87
N GLU A 73 8.61 -5.38 -25.92
CA GLU A 73 8.21 -4.60 -24.75
C GLU A 73 8.27 -3.10 -25.07
N ALA A 74 7.23 -2.38 -24.71
CA ALA A 74 7.26 -0.93 -24.77
C ALA A 74 8.21 -0.39 -23.67
N PRO A 75 8.93 0.70 -23.92
CA PRO A 75 9.77 1.30 -22.89
C PRO A 75 8.92 1.77 -21.71
N VAL A 76 9.48 1.65 -20.51
CA VAL A 76 8.88 2.22 -19.30
C VAL A 76 8.88 3.75 -19.44
N ILE A 77 7.72 4.37 -19.25
CA ILE A 77 7.57 5.82 -19.33
C ILE A 77 7.15 6.34 -17.96
N ASN A 78 7.82 7.37 -17.49
CA ASN A 78 7.40 8.10 -16.31
C ASN A 78 6.23 9.03 -16.68
N PRO A 79 5.05 8.88 -16.05
CA PRO A 79 3.90 9.73 -16.34
C PRO A 79 4.07 11.17 -15.84
N ASN A 80 5.05 11.45 -14.97
CA ASN A 80 5.32 12.78 -14.46
C ASN A 80 5.93 13.66 -15.56
N PRO A 81 5.27 14.75 -15.99
CA PRO A 81 5.78 15.62 -17.05
C PRO A 81 7.06 16.37 -16.67
N LEU A 82 7.36 16.48 -15.39
CA LEU A 82 8.57 17.14 -14.87
C LEU A 82 9.69 16.14 -14.53
N ALA A 83 9.55 14.88 -14.93
CA ALA A 83 10.55 13.87 -14.65
C ALA A 83 11.90 14.20 -15.31
N THR A 84 12.97 14.14 -14.55
CA THR A 84 14.34 14.32 -15.05
C THR A 84 14.78 13.20 -15.98
N ASN A 85 14.22 12.00 -15.78
CA ASN A 85 14.37 10.86 -16.67
C ASN A 85 13.00 10.34 -17.10
N PRO A 86 12.54 10.66 -18.32
CA PRO A 86 11.23 10.20 -18.81
C PRO A 86 11.20 8.69 -19.09
N GLN A 87 12.35 8.04 -19.24
CA GLN A 87 12.48 6.59 -19.45
C GLN A 87 13.37 5.97 -18.37
N PRO A 88 12.84 5.77 -17.15
CA PRO A 88 13.59 5.13 -16.08
C PRO A 88 13.87 3.66 -16.41
N ALA A 89 14.88 3.08 -15.77
CA ALA A 89 15.25 1.69 -15.97
C ALA A 89 14.13 0.70 -15.58
N THR A 90 13.33 1.07 -14.60
CA THR A 90 12.20 0.25 -14.12
C THR A 90 10.95 1.10 -13.88
N ALA A 91 9.78 0.42 -13.79
CA ALA A 91 8.52 1.06 -13.36
C ALA A 91 8.52 1.42 -11.86
N GLY A 92 9.43 0.84 -11.11
CA GLY A 92 9.58 0.95 -9.67
C GLY A 92 9.92 -0.39 -9.05
N THR A 93 10.57 -0.36 -7.90
CA THR A 93 10.91 -1.55 -7.11
C THR A 93 10.16 -1.47 -5.79
N LYS A 94 9.15 -2.34 -5.61
CA LYS A 94 8.51 -2.56 -4.32
C LYS A 94 9.24 -3.68 -3.59
N VAL A 95 9.27 -3.60 -2.28
CA VAL A 95 9.91 -4.60 -1.42
C VAL A 95 8.90 -5.04 -0.36
N THR A 96 8.80 -6.33 -0.11
CA THR A 96 8.08 -6.88 1.04
C THR A 96 9.09 -7.50 1.98
N LEU A 97 9.18 -7.00 3.20
CA LEU A 97 10.05 -7.55 4.24
C LEU A 97 9.31 -8.63 5.03
N LEU A 98 9.96 -9.75 5.27
CA LEU A 98 9.36 -10.87 5.99
C LEU A 98 10.34 -11.49 6.97
N SER A 99 10.03 -11.49 8.26
CA SER A 99 10.63 -12.36 9.26
C SER A 99 9.75 -13.59 9.45
N LEU A 100 10.34 -14.78 9.43
CA LEU A 100 9.60 -16.03 9.68
C LEU A 100 9.38 -16.28 11.18
N ASP A 101 10.27 -15.76 12.01
CA ASP A 101 10.15 -15.83 13.45
C ASP A 101 9.39 -14.62 14.00
N VAL A 102 8.93 -14.74 15.23
CA VAL A 102 8.24 -13.66 15.91
C VAL A 102 9.25 -12.57 16.27
N ARG A 103 9.05 -11.37 15.74
CA ARG A 103 9.81 -10.18 16.13
C ARG A 103 9.04 -9.35 17.15
N PRO A 104 9.73 -8.53 17.96
CA PRO A 104 9.06 -7.55 18.81
C PRO A 104 8.14 -6.69 17.96
N SER A 105 6.90 -6.52 18.42
CA SER A 105 5.99 -5.57 17.79
C SER A 105 6.42 -4.15 18.15
N PRO A 106 6.18 -3.16 17.28
CA PRO A 106 6.38 -1.76 17.61
C PRO A 106 5.67 -1.41 18.93
N PRO A 107 6.27 -0.57 19.78
CA PRO A 107 5.70 -0.21 21.09
C PRO A 107 4.34 0.50 20.95
N PHE A 108 4.15 1.16 19.83
CA PHE A 108 2.91 1.83 19.48
C PHE A 108 2.24 1.09 18.31
N SER A 109 1.22 0.31 18.63
CA SER A 109 0.40 -0.41 17.66
C SER A 109 -1.03 -0.45 18.15
N TYR A 110 -1.98 -0.65 17.24
CA TYR A 110 -3.40 -0.80 17.57
C TYR A 110 -3.58 -1.91 18.62
N LYS A 111 -4.21 -1.55 19.75
CA LYS A 111 -4.60 -2.49 20.79
C LYS A 111 -6.12 -2.57 20.78
N ASP A 112 -6.65 -3.73 20.47
CA ASP A 112 -8.08 -3.96 20.56
C ASP A 112 -8.55 -3.75 22.01
N GLN A 113 -9.40 -2.73 22.23
CA GLN A 113 -9.94 -2.42 23.54
C GLN A 113 -10.94 -3.47 24.06
N SER A 114 -11.32 -4.43 23.23
CA SER A 114 -12.27 -5.49 23.61
C SER A 114 -11.68 -6.54 24.56
N THR A 115 -10.36 -6.54 24.79
CA THR A 115 -9.68 -7.47 25.72
C THR A 115 -9.27 -6.84 27.06
N THR A 116 -9.88 -5.76 27.50
CA THR A 116 -9.76 -5.34 28.90
C THR A 116 -10.61 -6.25 29.80
N THR A 117 -10.22 -7.50 29.90
CA THR A 117 -10.54 -8.32 31.07
C THR A 117 -9.84 -7.66 32.24
N TRP A 118 -10.64 -7.28 33.21
CA TRP A 118 -10.25 -6.75 34.49
C TRP A 118 -9.28 -7.69 35.20
N SER A 119 -7.99 -7.55 35.00
CA SER A 119 -7.00 -8.11 35.91
C SER A 119 -6.84 -7.15 37.08
N LEU A 120 -7.69 -7.33 38.07
CA LEU A 120 -7.44 -6.86 39.42
C LEU A 120 -6.12 -7.48 39.89
N THR A 121 -5.05 -6.73 39.85
CA THR A 121 -3.83 -7.02 40.62
C THR A 121 -4.19 -6.91 42.10
N ALA A 122 -4.54 -8.05 42.69
CA ALA A 122 -4.57 -8.19 44.15
C ALA A 122 -3.12 -8.13 44.62
N ALA A 123 -2.80 -7.05 45.31
CA ALA A 123 -1.60 -6.96 46.12
C ALA A 123 -1.63 -8.06 47.19
N ALA A 124 -0.58 -8.88 47.16
CA ALA A 124 -0.38 -9.90 48.17
C ALA A 124 -0.12 -9.24 49.54
N SER A 125 -0.99 -9.51 50.49
CA SER A 125 -0.64 -9.48 51.91
C SER A 125 -1.07 -10.79 52.51
N SER A 126 -0.07 -11.53 52.96
CA SER A 126 -0.12 -12.74 53.73
C SER A 126 -0.85 -12.55 55.06
N ILE A 127 -1.80 -13.39 55.41
CA ILE A 127 -2.06 -13.86 56.81
C ILE A 127 -2.69 -15.25 56.73
N GLN A 128 -2.23 -16.06 57.63
CA GLN A 128 -2.41 -17.48 57.88
C GLN A 128 -3.72 -17.84 58.59
N GLU A 129 -4.06 -19.13 58.48
CA GLU A 129 -4.70 -20.07 59.41
C GLU A 129 -6.25 -20.26 59.46
N HIS A 130 -6.63 -21.37 58.94
CA HIS A 130 -7.30 -22.61 59.53
C HIS A 130 -8.72 -22.52 60.16
N PRO A 131 -9.35 -23.69 60.43
CA PRO A 131 -10.34 -24.35 59.54
C PRO A 131 -11.72 -24.51 60.25
N ASN A 132 -12.75 -24.96 59.58
CA ASN A 132 -13.70 -26.03 60.00
C ASN A 132 -15.00 -26.06 59.19
N GLU A 133 -15.27 -27.28 58.73
CA GLU A 133 -16.48 -28.11 58.77
C GLU A 133 -17.88 -27.46 58.60
N SER A 134 -18.66 -27.97 57.67
CA SER A 134 -19.54 -29.09 57.69
C SER A 134 -20.76 -28.92 56.76
N ARG A 135 -20.99 -29.98 55.96
CA ARG A 135 -22.22 -30.72 55.68
C ARG A 135 -23.52 -29.98 55.29
N TYR A 136 -24.08 -30.34 54.16
CA TYR A 136 -25.13 -31.34 53.83
C TYR A 136 -25.50 -31.19 52.34
N SER A 137 -25.36 -32.24 51.62
CA SER A 137 -26.12 -33.09 50.72
C SER A 137 -27.54 -32.64 50.32
N THR A 138 -27.83 -32.78 49.01
CA THR A 138 -28.62 -33.84 48.37
C THR A 138 -28.75 -33.58 46.86
N GLU A 139 -28.31 -34.55 46.09
CA GLU A 139 -28.96 -35.37 45.06
C GLU A 139 -29.75 -34.67 43.95
N GLY A 140 -29.35 -34.98 42.75
CA GLY A 140 -29.84 -35.84 41.72
C GLY A 140 -29.59 -35.31 40.35
N GLY A 141 -28.87 -35.98 39.54
CA GLY A 141 -29.19 -36.89 38.54
C GLY A 141 -28.53 -36.63 37.20
N MET A 142 -27.63 -37.52 36.81
CA MET A 142 -27.33 -38.09 35.49
C MET A 142 -27.18 -37.19 34.27
N SER A 143 -26.10 -37.19 33.65
CA SER A 143 -25.21 -37.99 32.79
C SER A 143 -24.92 -37.20 31.53
N SER A 144 -23.77 -37.10 30.99
CA SER A 144 -22.80 -38.03 30.50
C SER A 144 -21.53 -37.27 30.07
N GLU A 145 -20.43 -37.96 30.15
CA GLU A 145 -19.07 -37.66 29.78
C GLU A 145 -18.88 -37.04 28.39
N ASP A 146 -17.99 -36.04 28.27
CA ASP A 146 -16.75 -36.28 27.55
C ASP A 146 -15.69 -35.25 27.96
N GLY A 147 -14.64 -35.74 28.56
CA GLY A 147 -13.50 -34.96 28.97
C GLY A 147 -12.58 -34.68 27.79
N ARG A 148 -12.30 -33.43 27.56
CA ARG A 148 -11.13 -33.06 26.78
C ARG A 148 -10.34 -31.96 27.50
N LYS A 149 -9.23 -32.41 28.09
CA LYS A 149 -8.21 -31.55 28.68
C LYS A 149 -7.66 -30.63 27.60
N THR A 150 -7.89 -29.33 27.68
CA THR A 150 -7.14 -28.32 26.97
C THR A 150 -5.91 -27.99 27.81
N SER A 151 -4.77 -28.42 27.34
CA SER A 151 -3.48 -27.95 27.84
C SER A 151 -3.28 -26.51 27.38
N THR A 152 -3.37 -25.59 28.32
CA THR A 152 -2.89 -24.22 28.17
C THR A 152 -1.36 -24.26 28.11
N SER A 153 -0.80 -23.97 26.93
CA SER A 153 0.58 -23.58 26.81
C SER A 153 0.60 -22.05 26.68
N ASP A 154 1.02 -21.40 27.75
CA ASP A 154 1.37 -19.99 27.77
C ASP A 154 2.54 -19.75 26.81
N ALA A 155 2.27 -19.11 25.70
CA ALA A 155 3.26 -18.45 24.87
C ALA A 155 2.85 -16.99 24.77
N ALA A 156 3.36 -16.17 25.68
CA ALA A 156 3.28 -14.73 25.60
C ALA A 156 4.19 -14.24 24.48
N GLY A 157 3.63 -14.10 23.28
CA GLY A 157 4.22 -13.39 22.17
C GLY A 157 3.15 -12.44 21.62
N THR A 158 3.34 -11.15 21.85
CA THR A 158 2.51 -10.09 21.27
C THR A 158 2.79 -9.99 19.77
N SER A 159 2.30 -10.95 18.99
CA SER A 159 2.10 -10.78 17.57
C SER A 159 0.89 -9.85 17.36
N LEU A 160 0.94 -9.00 16.34
CA LEU A 160 -0.25 -8.35 15.79
C LEU A 160 -1.34 -9.41 15.73
N ASN A 161 -2.44 -9.20 16.47
CA ASN A 161 -3.46 -10.23 16.67
C ASN A 161 -4.34 -10.32 15.42
N LEU A 162 -3.75 -10.69 14.28
CA LEU A 162 -4.44 -10.99 13.02
C LEU A 162 -5.49 -12.09 13.20
N ALA A 163 -5.37 -12.88 14.28
CA ALA A 163 -6.35 -13.90 14.64
C ALA A 163 -7.69 -13.31 15.17
N SER A 164 -7.71 -12.03 15.55
CA SER A 164 -8.94 -11.32 15.99
C SER A 164 -9.56 -10.46 14.91
N ALA A 165 -9.01 -10.43 13.68
CA ALA A 165 -9.58 -9.68 12.57
C ALA A 165 -10.97 -10.23 12.22
N PRO A 166 -11.98 -9.36 11.98
CA PRO A 166 -13.30 -9.80 11.56
C PRO A 166 -13.24 -10.60 10.26
N ALA A 167 -14.00 -11.68 10.18
CA ALA A 167 -14.01 -12.52 8.98
C ALA A 167 -14.75 -11.82 7.84
N PHE A 168 -14.06 -11.58 6.73
CA PHE A 168 -14.69 -11.09 5.50
C PHE A 168 -15.73 -12.10 5.00
N GLY A 169 -16.96 -11.64 4.82
CA GLY A 169 -18.07 -12.50 4.42
C GLY A 169 -18.68 -13.31 5.57
N GLU A 170 -18.60 -12.83 6.82
CA GLU A 170 -19.26 -13.43 7.97
C GLU A 170 -20.76 -13.66 7.68
N GLY A 171 -21.24 -14.86 8.03
CA GLY A 171 -22.61 -15.29 7.71
C GLY A 171 -22.76 -15.98 6.35
N ASN A 172 -21.78 -15.94 5.46
CA ASN A 172 -21.80 -16.70 4.21
C ASN A 172 -21.16 -18.07 4.39
N SER A 173 -21.97 -19.14 4.38
CA SER A 173 -21.52 -20.52 4.60
C SER A 173 -20.48 -21.00 3.57
N LEU A 174 -20.45 -20.41 2.36
CA LEU A 174 -19.47 -20.74 1.32
C LEU A 174 -18.12 -20.06 1.53
N LEU A 175 -18.04 -19.06 2.41
CA LEU A 175 -16.83 -18.35 2.81
C LEU A 175 -16.42 -18.64 4.24
N THR A 176 -17.25 -19.40 5.01
CA THR A 176 -16.93 -19.77 6.39
C THR A 176 -15.57 -20.47 6.39
N GLN A 177 -14.62 -19.87 7.03
CA GLN A 177 -13.30 -20.49 7.21
C GLN A 177 -13.49 -21.74 8.06
N ALA A 178 -13.13 -22.89 7.51
CA ALA A 178 -12.91 -24.07 8.34
C ALA A 178 -11.88 -23.69 9.43
N PRO A 179 -11.96 -24.28 10.65
CA PRO A 179 -10.98 -24.02 11.69
C PRO A 179 -9.57 -24.16 11.12
N PRO A 180 -8.59 -23.41 11.62
CA PRO A 180 -7.25 -23.34 11.04
C PRO A 180 -6.73 -24.74 10.76
N LYS A 181 -6.53 -25.02 9.49
CA LYS A 181 -6.05 -26.33 9.05
C LYS A 181 -4.62 -26.50 9.54
N ASP A 182 -4.31 -27.66 10.11
CA ASP A 182 -2.91 -28.04 10.32
C ASP A 182 -2.09 -27.73 9.07
N ALA A 183 -0.88 -27.20 9.22
CA ALA A 183 -0.01 -26.84 8.10
C ALA A 183 0.14 -27.95 7.05
N SER A 184 0.03 -29.22 7.49
CA SER A 184 0.07 -30.41 6.61
C SER A 184 -1.17 -30.58 5.71
N LYS A 185 -2.31 -29.95 6.07
CA LYS A 185 -3.60 -30.06 5.36
C LYS A 185 -3.92 -28.87 4.46
N ARG A 186 -3.07 -27.83 4.46
CA ARG A 186 -3.24 -26.66 3.58
C ARG A 186 -3.06 -27.08 2.12
N LYS A 187 -3.90 -26.55 1.23
CA LYS A 187 -3.70 -26.75 -0.21
C LYS A 187 -2.40 -26.07 -0.64
N LYS A 188 -1.62 -26.78 -1.44
CA LYS A 188 -0.39 -26.27 -2.05
C LYS A 188 -0.68 -25.83 -3.48
N PRO A 189 0.05 -24.83 -4.02
CA PRO A 189 -0.08 -24.46 -5.41
C PRO A 189 0.15 -25.66 -6.33
N LYS A 190 -0.54 -25.65 -7.49
CA LYS A 190 -0.65 -26.84 -8.36
C LYS A 190 0.64 -27.19 -9.11
N ASN A 191 1.36 -26.18 -9.60
CA ASN A 191 2.46 -26.34 -10.54
C ASN A 191 3.82 -26.22 -9.86
N ASN A 192 4.81 -26.95 -10.34
CA ASN A 192 6.19 -26.75 -9.93
C ASN A 192 6.81 -25.65 -10.78
N MET A 193 7.39 -24.63 -10.16
CA MET A 193 7.91 -23.45 -10.85
C MET A 193 9.22 -23.75 -11.61
N THR A 194 10.09 -24.59 -11.06
CA THR A 194 11.38 -24.92 -11.66
C THR A 194 11.29 -25.89 -12.84
N LYS A 195 10.17 -26.62 -12.96
CA LYS A 195 9.91 -27.59 -14.05
C LYS A 195 8.84 -27.09 -15.03
N SER A 196 8.48 -25.82 -14.96
CA SER A 196 7.38 -25.27 -15.75
C SER A 196 7.80 -24.99 -17.19
N ASN A 197 7.08 -25.55 -18.16
CA ASN A 197 7.11 -25.15 -19.57
C ASN A 197 6.07 -24.03 -19.82
N SER A 198 6.02 -23.03 -18.95
CA SER A 198 5.06 -21.95 -19.05
C SER A 198 5.52 -20.90 -20.05
N SER A 199 4.61 -20.45 -20.93
CA SER A 199 4.87 -19.28 -21.78
C SER A 199 4.95 -17.97 -20.98
N PHE A 200 4.50 -17.97 -19.74
CA PHE A 200 4.49 -16.80 -18.85
C PHE A 200 5.80 -16.65 -18.07
N ILE A 201 6.37 -17.76 -17.60
CA ILE A 201 7.64 -17.79 -16.86
C ILE A 201 8.75 -18.22 -17.82
N SER A 202 9.72 -17.33 -18.03
CA SER A 202 10.85 -17.58 -18.92
C SER A 202 11.93 -18.43 -18.25
N ARG A 203 12.27 -18.10 -17.01
CA ARG A 203 13.35 -18.80 -16.27
C ARG A 203 13.15 -18.68 -14.78
N VAL A 204 13.53 -19.73 -14.04
CA VAL A 204 13.63 -19.71 -12.58
C VAL A 204 15.03 -20.18 -12.19
N ILE A 205 15.69 -19.41 -11.36
CA ILE A 205 17.04 -19.71 -10.85
C ILE A 205 16.93 -19.80 -9.35
N THR A 206 17.27 -20.95 -8.79
CA THR A 206 17.30 -21.18 -7.34
C THR A 206 18.75 -21.34 -6.89
N SER A 207 19.06 -20.82 -5.70
CA SER A 207 20.36 -21.05 -5.08
C SER A 207 20.52 -22.52 -4.73
N GLU A 208 21.65 -23.13 -5.09
CA GLU A 208 21.97 -24.51 -4.73
C GLU A 208 22.04 -24.71 -3.22
N SER A 209 22.41 -23.67 -2.48
CA SER A 209 22.51 -23.67 -1.03
C SER A 209 21.21 -23.22 -0.33
N MET A 210 20.10 -23.07 -1.04
CA MET A 210 18.85 -22.52 -0.48
C MET A 210 18.41 -23.26 0.80
N ALA A 211 18.36 -24.58 0.77
CA ALA A 211 17.93 -25.37 1.93
C ALA A 211 18.86 -25.16 3.14
N ARG A 212 20.18 -25.07 2.91
CA ARG A 212 21.16 -24.79 3.95
C ARG A 212 21.01 -23.38 4.50
N LYS A 213 20.88 -22.38 3.64
CA LYS A 213 20.67 -20.98 4.04
C LYS A 213 19.39 -20.81 4.87
N LEU A 214 18.33 -21.55 4.56
CA LEU A 214 17.08 -21.52 5.34
C LEU A 214 17.23 -22.17 6.72
N THR A 215 18.09 -23.19 6.87
CA THR A 215 18.33 -23.86 8.17
C THR A 215 19.38 -23.16 9.04
N GLU A 216 20.39 -22.55 8.44
CA GLU A 216 21.50 -21.88 9.14
C GLU A 216 21.24 -20.39 9.43
N ARG A 217 20.08 -19.85 9.00
CA ARG A 217 19.76 -18.43 9.19
C ARG A 217 19.61 -18.05 10.67
N PRO A 218 19.91 -16.80 11.05
CA PRO A 218 19.60 -16.28 12.38
C PRO A 218 18.10 -16.31 12.65
N SER A 219 17.70 -16.47 13.90
CA SER A 219 16.28 -16.48 14.30
C SER A 219 15.57 -15.17 14.00
N ASP A 220 16.30 -14.06 14.04
CA ASP A 220 15.82 -12.70 13.76
C ASP A 220 15.99 -12.27 12.29
N GLY A 221 16.34 -13.21 11.41
CA GLY A 221 16.60 -12.96 9.99
C GLY A 221 15.43 -12.36 9.24
N ILE A 222 15.74 -11.41 8.33
CA ILE A 222 14.77 -10.77 7.44
C ILE A 222 14.96 -11.26 6.02
N PHE A 223 13.91 -11.77 5.42
CA PHE A 223 13.81 -11.96 3.98
C PHE A 223 13.23 -10.72 3.30
N ALA A 224 13.69 -10.47 2.09
CA ALA A 224 13.10 -9.48 1.21
C ALA A 224 12.61 -10.15 -0.08
N PHE A 225 11.39 -9.80 -0.48
CA PHE A 225 10.84 -10.09 -1.78
C PHE A 225 10.79 -8.80 -2.57
N ALA A 226 11.40 -8.76 -3.75
CA ALA A 226 11.51 -7.53 -4.52
C ALA A 226 11.22 -7.79 -6.00
N ASN A 227 10.41 -6.91 -6.60
CA ASN A 227 10.19 -6.88 -8.03
C ASN A 227 11.13 -5.89 -8.72
N VAL A 228 11.59 -6.22 -9.89
CA VAL A 228 12.32 -5.32 -10.79
C VAL A 228 11.95 -5.65 -12.23
N ASN A 229 11.06 -4.85 -12.83
CA ASN A 229 10.47 -5.11 -14.15
C ASN A 229 9.93 -6.55 -14.30
N ARG A 230 10.52 -7.33 -15.22
CA ARG A 230 10.18 -8.73 -15.51
C ARG A 230 10.81 -9.72 -14.55
N ALA A 231 11.55 -9.29 -13.53
CA ALA A 231 12.14 -10.17 -12.54
C ALA A 231 11.47 -10.00 -11.16
N PHE A 232 11.43 -11.10 -10.43
CA PHE A 232 11.06 -11.15 -9.03
C PHE A 232 12.14 -11.90 -8.27
N GLN A 233 12.60 -11.37 -7.14
CA GLN A 233 13.71 -11.92 -6.38
C GLN A 233 13.32 -12.14 -4.92
N TRP A 234 13.75 -13.27 -4.39
CA TRP A 234 13.74 -13.58 -2.98
C TRP A 234 15.17 -13.51 -2.44
N LEU A 235 15.40 -12.64 -1.48
CA LEU A 235 16.70 -12.29 -0.91
C LEU A 235 16.72 -12.57 0.59
N ASP A 236 17.90 -12.84 1.13
CA ASP A 236 18.15 -12.94 2.56
C ASP A 236 19.00 -11.75 3.00
N LEU A 237 18.37 -10.76 3.63
CA LEU A 237 19.04 -9.55 4.11
C LEU A 237 19.87 -9.77 5.37
N SER A 238 19.78 -10.93 5.99
CA SER A 238 20.57 -11.31 7.17
C SER A 238 21.82 -12.09 6.83
N SER A 239 21.93 -12.53 5.58
CA SER A 239 23.12 -13.25 5.08
C SER A 239 24.31 -12.30 4.93
N SER A 240 25.52 -12.84 5.06
CA SER A 240 26.77 -12.13 4.72
C SER A 240 26.87 -11.80 3.21
N SER A 241 26.17 -12.56 2.38
CA SER A 241 26.11 -12.35 0.92
C SER A 241 24.67 -11.93 0.51
N LYS A 242 24.22 -10.76 0.98
CA LYS A 242 22.86 -10.21 0.75
C LYS A 242 22.54 -10.00 -0.73
N GLN A 243 23.54 -9.81 -1.59
CA GLN A 243 23.39 -9.71 -3.03
C GLN A 243 22.94 -11.02 -3.69
N ASP A 244 23.18 -12.16 -3.04
CA ASP A 244 22.80 -13.45 -3.59
C ASP A 244 21.31 -13.70 -3.37
N TYR A 245 20.60 -13.98 -4.43
CA TYR A 245 19.20 -14.39 -4.33
C TYR A 245 19.07 -15.85 -3.88
N LEU A 246 18.03 -16.14 -3.10
CA LEU A 246 17.57 -17.50 -2.83
C LEU A 246 16.82 -18.07 -4.04
N THR A 247 15.97 -17.24 -4.64
CA THR A 247 15.27 -17.53 -5.91
C THR A 247 15.15 -16.26 -6.74
N LYS A 248 15.40 -16.37 -8.04
CA LYS A 248 15.14 -15.34 -9.03
C LYS A 248 14.22 -15.89 -10.11
N ILE A 249 13.08 -15.25 -10.31
CA ILE A 249 12.09 -15.61 -11.32
C ILE A 249 12.14 -14.56 -12.41
N LEU A 250 12.24 -15.00 -13.67
CA LEU A 250 12.19 -14.13 -14.84
C LEU A 250 10.93 -14.44 -15.63
N PHE A 251 10.06 -13.45 -15.78
CA PHE A 251 8.84 -13.53 -16.59
C PHE A 251 9.13 -13.21 -18.05
N THR A 252 8.32 -13.73 -18.97
CA THR A 252 8.59 -13.59 -20.41
C THR A 252 8.34 -12.16 -20.89
N LYS A 253 7.15 -11.62 -20.64
CA LYS A 253 6.73 -10.28 -21.09
C LYS A 253 6.06 -9.45 -20.00
N ALA A 254 5.49 -10.11 -19.00
CA ALA A 254 4.75 -9.44 -17.94
C ALA A 254 5.70 -8.81 -16.90
N HIS A 255 5.38 -7.59 -16.48
CA HIS A 255 6.04 -6.93 -15.36
C HIS A 255 5.31 -7.27 -14.07
N CYS A 256 6.04 -7.65 -13.04
CA CYS A 256 5.52 -7.72 -11.69
C CYS A 256 5.43 -6.29 -11.14
N LEU A 257 4.22 -5.84 -10.81
CA LEU A 257 3.96 -4.46 -10.37
C LEU A 257 3.79 -4.35 -8.86
N CYS A 258 3.25 -5.38 -8.23
CA CYS A 258 2.97 -5.43 -6.80
C CYS A 258 3.02 -6.87 -6.30
N HIS A 259 3.21 -7.03 -5.01
CA HIS A 259 3.23 -8.33 -4.34
C HIS A 259 3.02 -8.16 -2.84
N ASP A 260 2.59 -9.24 -2.18
CA ASP A 260 2.40 -9.27 -0.74
C ASP A 260 2.61 -10.67 -0.16
N ALA A 261 3.00 -10.76 1.11
CA ALA A 261 3.25 -11.98 1.86
C ALA A 261 2.15 -12.23 2.90
N ASN A 262 1.59 -13.43 2.94
CA ASN A 262 0.57 -13.77 3.93
C ASN A 262 1.19 -13.95 5.32
N LEU A 263 0.89 -13.03 6.23
CA LEU A 263 1.40 -13.06 7.60
C LEU A 263 0.69 -14.09 8.48
N VAL A 264 -0.51 -14.55 8.09
CA VAL A 264 -1.29 -15.56 8.84
C VAL A 264 -0.75 -16.96 8.60
N THR A 265 -0.34 -17.27 7.36
CA THR A 265 0.12 -18.61 6.98
C THR A 265 1.61 -18.80 7.08
N LYS A 266 2.39 -17.73 7.34
CA LYS A 266 3.85 -17.80 7.39
C LYS A 266 4.36 -18.74 8.48
N SER A 267 5.36 -19.52 8.13
CA SER A 267 6.11 -20.39 9.06
C SER A 267 7.50 -20.69 8.49
N ALA A 268 8.35 -21.33 9.27
CA ALA A 268 9.66 -21.77 8.80
C ALA A 268 9.59 -22.72 7.58
N SER A 269 8.47 -23.39 7.36
CA SER A 269 8.28 -24.37 6.28
C SER A 269 7.25 -23.94 5.21
N HIS A 270 6.63 -22.77 5.34
CA HIS A 270 5.58 -22.31 4.44
C HIS A 270 5.49 -20.79 4.39
N VAL A 271 5.42 -20.25 3.20
CA VAL A 271 5.18 -18.83 2.93
C VAL A 271 4.29 -18.73 1.71
N ASP A 272 3.22 -17.96 1.79
CA ASP A 272 2.37 -17.65 0.65
C ASP A 272 2.67 -16.23 0.15
N ILE A 273 3.08 -16.12 -1.10
CA ILE A 273 3.31 -14.85 -1.81
C ILE A 273 2.31 -14.71 -2.94
N ILE A 274 1.70 -13.56 -3.06
CA ILE A 274 0.90 -13.17 -4.22
C ILE A 274 1.63 -12.09 -5.01
N MET A 275 1.55 -12.16 -6.32
CA MET A 275 2.18 -11.21 -7.25
C MET A 275 1.16 -10.76 -8.29
N GLY A 276 1.01 -9.46 -8.48
CA GLY A 276 0.18 -8.83 -9.51
C GLY A 276 1.01 -8.34 -10.70
N PHE A 277 0.46 -8.49 -11.91
CA PHE A 277 1.18 -8.25 -13.15
C PHE A 277 0.52 -7.19 -14.03
N SER A 278 1.35 -6.63 -14.94
CA SER A 278 0.93 -5.69 -15.99
C SER A 278 -0.08 -6.27 -17.00
N THR A 279 -0.27 -7.57 -17.00
CA THR A 279 -1.26 -8.28 -17.84
C THR A 279 -2.59 -8.54 -17.13
N GLY A 280 -2.75 -8.06 -15.89
CA GLY A 280 -3.91 -8.37 -15.05
C GLY A 280 -3.82 -9.72 -14.36
N GLU A 281 -2.93 -10.60 -14.78
CA GLU A 281 -2.77 -11.91 -14.16
C GLU A 281 -2.17 -11.82 -12.76
N ILE A 282 -2.41 -12.86 -11.96
CA ILE A 282 -1.93 -12.97 -10.59
C ILE A 282 -1.24 -14.32 -10.42
N ILE A 283 -0.14 -14.36 -9.70
CA ILE A 283 0.52 -15.60 -9.29
C ILE A 283 0.45 -15.74 -7.76
N TRP A 284 -0.06 -16.86 -7.30
CA TRP A 284 0.16 -17.36 -5.96
C TRP A 284 1.37 -18.29 -5.97
N TRP A 285 2.43 -17.93 -5.24
CA TRP A 285 3.70 -18.65 -5.16
C TRP A 285 4.03 -19.07 -3.73
N GLU A 286 4.47 -20.30 -3.57
CA GLU A 286 5.03 -20.83 -2.33
C GLU A 286 6.55 -21.04 -2.54
N PRO A 287 7.40 -20.14 -1.99
CA PRO A 287 8.82 -20.10 -2.29
C PRO A 287 9.62 -21.27 -1.75
N ILE A 288 9.23 -21.89 -0.63
CA ILE A 288 9.99 -22.98 0.00
C ILE A 288 9.89 -24.25 -0.83
N THR A 289 8.69 -24.59 -1.31
CA THR A 289 8.47 -25.77 -2.18
C THR A 289 8.56 -25.45 -3.67
N GLN A 290 8.77 -24.18 -4.04
CA GLN A 290 8.85 -23.72 -5.43
C GLN A 290 7.61 -24.10 -6.24
N ARG A 291 6.43 -23.94 -5.64
CA ARG A 291 5.15 -24.20 -6.30
C ARG A 291 4.40 -22.90 -6.57
N TYR A 292 3.61 -22.88 -7.63
CA TYR A 292 2.78 -21.74 -7.99
C TYR A 292 1.45 -22.13 -8.62
N THR A 293 0.50 -21.21 -8.57
CA THR A 293 -0.76 -21.26 -9.31
C THR A 293 -0.97 -19.90 -9.95
N ARG A 294 -1.43 -19.89 -11.21
CA ARG A 294 -1.87 -18.66 -11.88
C ARG A 294 -3.35 -18.46 -11.64
N LEU A 295 -3.70 -17.26 -11.20
CA LEU A 295 -5.06 -16.77 -11.01
C LEU A 295 -5.32 -15.65 -12.02
N ASN A 296 -6.58 -15.41 -12.34
CA ASN A 296 -6.98 -14.48 -13.41
C ASN A 296 -6.20 -14.70 -14.71
N LYS A 297 -6.03 -15.95 -15.05
CA LYS A 297 -5.26 -16.36 -16.24
C LYS A 297 -5.87 -15.76 -17.50
N ASN A 298 -5.02 -15.10 -18.31
CA ASN A 298 -5.41 -14.38 -19.54
C ASN A 298 -6.44 -13.27 -19.28
N GLY A 299 -6.55 -12.75 -18.04
CA GLY A 299 -7.48 -11.68 -17.70
C GLY A 299 -8.96 -12.07 -17.75
N ILE A 300 -9.28 -13.36 -17.50
CA ILE A 300 -10.66 -13.88 -17.60
C ILE A 300 -11.65 -13.18 -16.65
N ILE A 301 -11.15 -12.63 -15.53
CA ILE A 301 -11.94 -11.86 -14.57
C ILE A 301 -11.76 -10.37 -14.84
N ASN A 302 -10.50 -9.90 -14.89
CA ASN A 302 -10.15 -8.52 -15.22
C ASN A 302 -8.82 -8.51 -15.99
N GLY A 303 -8.84 -8.00 -17.22
CA GLY A 303 -7.67 -7.98 -18.13
C GLY A 303 -6.78 -6.74 -17.96
N THR A 304 -7.11 -5.81 -17.06
CA THR A 304 -6.31 -4.60 -16.84
C THR A 304 -5.18 -4.85 -15.82
N PRO A 305 -4.06 -4.11 -15.88
CA PRO A 305 -2.95 -4.30 -14.97
C PRO A 305 -3.37 -4.22 -13.50
N VAL A 306 -2.72 -5.03 -12.66
CA VAL A 306 -2.88 -4.99 -11.19
C VAL A 306 -1.97 -3.90 -10.64
N SER A 307 -2.53 -2.84 -10.04
CA SER A 307 -1.76 -1.73 -9.47
C SER A 307 -1.29 -1.99 -8.05
N GLU A 308 -2.13 -2.68 -7.26
CA GLU A 308 -1.83 -3.06 -5.87
C GLU A 308 -2.47 -4.39 -5.54
N ILE A 309 -1.87 -5.15 -4.63
CA ILE A 309 -2.38 -6.44 -4.15
C ILE A 309 -2.02 -6.62 -2.68
N CYS A 310 -2.97 -7.10 -1.87
CA CYS A 310 -2.74 -7.34 -0.45
C CYS A 310 -3.63 -8.47 0.06
N TRP A 311 -3.12 -9.26 1.00
CA TRP A 311 -3.93 -10.25 1.71
C TRP A 311 -4.96 -9.56 2.59
N ILE A 312 -6.20 -10.08 2.60
CA ILE A 312 -7.22 -9.57 3.52
C ILE A 312 -6.81 -9.93 4.95
N PRO A 313 -6.82 -8.95 5.89
CA PRO A 313 -6.40 -9.18 7.27
C PRO A 313 -7.11 -10.39 7.90
N GLY A 314 -6.35 -11.23 8.59
CA GLY A 314 -6.87 -12.44 9.24
C GLY A 314 -7.21 -13.60 8.31
N SER A 315 -7.13 -13.45 6.99
CA SER A 315 -7.48 -14.52 6.05
C SER A 315 -6.28 -15.34 5.60
N GLU A 316 -6.43 -16.67 5.62
CA GLU A 316 -5.45 -17.59 5.04
C GLU A 316 -5.52 -17.63 3.50
N ASN A 317 -6.69 -17.33 2.91
CA ASN A 317 -6.99 -17.62 1.50
C ASN A 317 -7.36 -16.40 0.67
N LEU A 318 -7.98 -15.37 1.29
CA LEU A 318 -8.54 -14.24 0.55
C LEU A 318 -7.53 -13.11 0.41
N PHE A 319 -7.49 -12.53 -0.76
CA PHE A 319 -6.71 -11.33 -1.04
C PHE A 319 -7.48 -10.38 -1.95
N LEU A 320 -7.15 -9.10 -1.87
CA LEU A 320 -7.71 -8.01 -2.64
C LEU A 320 -6.71 -7.54 -3.69
N ALA A 321 -7.15 -7.35 -4.91
CA ALA A 321 -6.37 -6.76 -5.98
C ALA A 321 -7.07 -5.51 -6.52
N ALA A 322 -6.31 -4.41 -6.65
CA ALA A 322 -6.73 -3.21 -7.34
C ALA A 322 -6.28 -3.24 -8.79
N HIS A 323 -7.18 -2.83 -9.68
CA HIS A 323 -6.93 -2.81 -11.11
C HIS A 323 -6.90 -1.39 -11.68
N MET A 324 -6.17 -1.22 -12.78
CA MET A 324 -6.01 0.10 -13.41
C MET A 324 -7.28 0.61 -14.12
N ASP A 325 -8.33 -0.20 -14.20
CA ASP A 325 -9.65 0.24 -14.66
C ASP A 325 -10.50 0.90 -13.56
N GLY A 326 -10.01 0.95 -12.31
CA GLY A 326 -10.72 1.51 -11.15
C GLY A 326 -11.56 0.50 -10.40
N SER A 327 -11.35 -0.79 -10.61
CA SER A 327 -12.02 -1.86 -9.86
C SER A 327 -11.13 -2.48 -8.78
N LEU A 328 -11.78 -2.94 -7.71
CA LEU A 328 -11.22 -3.78 -6.67
C LEU A 328 -11.85 -5.17 -6.77
N VAL A 329 -11.03 -6.21 -6.76
CA VAL A 329 -11.49 -7.59 -6.92
C VAL A 329 -10.92 -8.47 -5.80
N VAL A 330 -11.79 -9.20 -5.13
CA VAL A 330 -11.42 -10.17 -4.10
C VAL A 330 -11.31 -11.55 -4.71
N TYR A 331 -10.18 -12.18 -4.47
CA TYR A 331 -9.87 -13.54 -4.93
C TYR A 331 -9.67 -14.48 -3.75
N ASP A 332 -9.98 -15.75 -3.97
CA ASP A 332 -9.60 -16.87 -3.10
C ASP A 332 -8.54 -17.70 -3.81
N LYS A 333 -7.34 -17.84 -3.20
CA LYS A 333 -6.23 -18.59 -3.79
C LYS A 333 -6.55 -20.06 -4.07
N GLU A 334 -7.53 -20.63 -3.39
CA GLU A 334 -7.91 -22.05 -3.50
C GLU A 334 -9.02 -22.31 -4.51
N LYS A 335 -9.72 -21.25 -4.99
CA LYS A 335 -10.82 -21.37 -5.95
C LYS A 335 -10.33 -21.34 -7.39
N GLU A 336 -11.13 -21.92 -8.29
CA GLU A 336 -10.93 -21.81 -9.73
C GLU A 336 -11.51 -20.48 -10.22
N ASP A 337 -10.92 -19.95 -11.30
CA ASP A 337 -11.44 -18.74 -11.94
C ASP A 337 -12.58 -19.09 -12.88
N ALA A 338 -13.63 -18.27 -12.87
CA ALA A 338 -14.69 -18.31 -13.87
C ALA A 338 -14.68 -17.03 -14.70
N GLN A 339 -15.21 -17.09 -15.90
CA GLN A 339 -15.44 -15.89 -16.70
C GLN A 339 -16.37 -14.95 -15.94
N PHE A 340 -16.00 -13.69 -15.87
CA PHE A 340 -16.74 -12.68 -15.12
C PHE A 340 -17.08 -11.50 -16.02
N ASN A 341 -18.38 -11.24 -16.17
CA ASN A 341 -18.93 -10.09 -16.88
C ASN A 341 -19.64 -9.18 -15.88
N PRO A 342 -19.07 -8.03 -15.54
CA PRO A 342 -19.65 -7.12 -14.53
C PRO A 342 -21.10 -6.69 -14.85
N GLU A 343 -21.45 -6.56 -16.13
CA GLU A 343 -22.78 -6.12 -16.57
C GLU A 343 -23.88 -7.18 -16.37
N GLU A 344 -23.52 -8.46 -16.46
CA GLU A 344 -24.48 -9.56 -16.33
C GLU A 344 -24.77 -9.92 -14.87
N GLU A 345 -23.79 -9.85 -13.98
CA GLU A 345 -23.99 -10.17 -12.56
C GLU A 345 -24.68 -9.02 -11.80
N GLY A 346 -24.45 -7.77 -12.17
CA GLY A 346 -25.14 -6.60 -11.59
C GLY A 346 -26.66 -6.60 -11.82
N ALA A 347 -27.13 -7.24 -12.88
CA ALA A 347 -28.55 -7.37 -13.17
C ALA A 347 -29.30 -8.32 -12.22
N TYR A 348 -28.61 -9.26 -11.56
CA TYR A 348 -29.23 -10.21 -10.63
C TYR A 348 -29.33 -9.69 -9.18
N THR A 349 -28.63 -8.62 -8.83
CA THR A 349 -28.69 -8.01 -7.49
C THR A 349 -29.77 -6.94 -7.37
N ASN A 350 -30.27 -6.41 -8.50
CA ASN A 350 -31.34 -5.39 -8.56
C ASN A 350 -32.76 -5.97 -8.66
N GLY A 351 -32.98 -7.25 -8.31
CA GLY A 351 -34.26 -7.94 -8.38
C GLY A 351 -35.26 -7.64 -7.24
N SER A 352 -35.06 -6.57 -6.47
CA SER A 352 -36.09 -6.04 -5.58
C SER A 352 -36.00 -4.51 -5.57
N GLU A 353 -37.09 -3.89 -6.06
CA GLU A 353 -37.41 -2.46 -6.11
C GLU A 353 -37.03 -1.72 -7.39
N ALA A 354 -37.82 -1.99 -8.44
CA ALA A 354 -38.13 -0.98 -9.44
C ALA A 354 -39.06 0.04 -8.78
N GLY A 355 -38.51 1.16 -8.36
CA GLY A 355 -39.27 2.30 -7.80
C GLY A 355 -38.31 3.40 -7.43
N ASP A 356 -38.44 4.52 -8.15
CA ASP A 356 -37.86 5.84 -7.92
C ASP A 356 -36.46 6.10 -8.53
N GLU A 357 -36.42 6.19 -9.86
CA GLU A 357 -35.50 7.05 -10.57
C GLU A 357 -35.95 8.53 -10.41
N GLU A 358 -35.64 9.15 -9.27
CA GLU A 358 -35.52 10.61 -9.11
C GLU A 358 -35.01 10.95 -7.71
N SER A 359 -33.74 10.66 -7.46
CA SER A 359 -33.00 11.28 -6.38
C SER A 359 -31.63 11.64 -6.93
N GLY A 360 -31.34 12.93 -6.96
CA GLY A 360 -30.15 13.56 -7.52
C GLY A 360 -28.83 13.18 -6.84
N ASN A 361 -28.64 11.92 -6.51
CA ASN A 361 -27.43 11.41 -5.88
C ASN A 361 -26.37 11.21 -6.96
N SER A 362 -25.31 11.99 -6.92
CA SER A 362 -24.19 11.89 -7.84
C SER A 362 -23.64 10.45 -7.86
N PRO A 363 -23.50 9.82 -9.04
CA PRO A 363 -23.00 8.44 -9.15
C PRO A 363 -21.58 8.24 -8.61
N MET A 364 -20.88 9.31 -8.24
CA MET A 364 -19.55 9.28 -7.65
C MET A 364 -19.52 8.90 -6.16
N ASN A 365 -20.62 9.04 -5.44
CA ASN A 365 -20.67 8.86 -3.98
C ASN A 365 -21.02 7.43 -3.55
N LYS A 366 -21.10 6.47 -4.48
CA LYS A 366 -21.44 5.09 -4.16
C LYS A 366 -20.42 4.11 -4.72
N ILE A 367 -20.23 2.99 -4.00
CA ILE A 367 -19.50 1.83 -4.51
C ILE A 367 -20.44 1.09 -5.46
N HIS A 368 -20.06 0.92 -6.72
CA HIS A 368 -20.79 0.04 -7.62
C HIS A 368 -20.36 -1.42 -7.40
N ILE A 369 -21.25 -2.18 -6.76
CA ILE A 369 -21.00 -3.57 -6.40
C ILE A 369 -21.42 -4.46 -7.58
N ASN A 370 -20.44 -4.91 -8.37
CA ASN A 370 -20.68 -5.86 -9.46
C ASN A 370 -20.90 -7.27 -8.94
N LYS A 371 -20.22 -7.63 -7.84
CA LYS A 371 -20.41 -8.88 -7.11
C LYS A 371 -20.14 -8.65 -5.64
N SER A 372 -21.11 -8.99 -4.80
CA SER A 372 -20.96 -8.90 -3.34
C SER A 372 -20.32 -10.17 -2.78
N VAL A 373 -19.60 -10.01 -1.67
CA VAL A 373 -19.12 -11.12 -0.85
C VAL A 373 -20.27 -12.03 -0.38
N HIS A 374 -21.48 -11.47 -0.23
CA HIS A 374 -22.70 -12.18 0.18
C HIS A 374 -23.47 -12.83 -0.98
N SER A 375 -22.98 -12.74 -2.21
CA SER A 375 -23.60 -13.37 -3.38
C SER A 375 -23.71 -14.88 -3.20
N LYS A 376 -24.81 -15.47 -3.68
CA LYS A 376 -25.09 -16.90 -3.52
C LYS A 376 -24.10 -17.81 -4.25
N ASN A 377 -23.47 -17.32 -5.33
CA ASN A 377 -22.50 -18.09 -6.10
C ASN A 377 -21.07 -17.72 -5.69
N GLN A 378 -20.52 -18.49 -4.75
CA GLN A 378 -19.14 -18.33 -4.26
C GLN A 378 -18.25 -19.55 -4.57
N LYS A 379 -18.61 -20.35 -5.59
CA LYS A 379 -17.84 -21.56 -5.95
C LYS A 379 -16.54 -21.25 -6.67
N SER A 380 -16.49 -20.15 -7.41
CA SER A 380 -15.36 -19.71 -8.24
C SER A 380 -15.01 -18.26 -7.94
N ASN A 381 -13.80 -17.83 -8.35
CA ASN A 381 -13.40 -16.42 -8.38
C ASN A 381 -14.17 -15.65 -9.47
N PRO A 382 -14.41 -14.33 -9.29
CA PRO A 382 -14.08 -13.55 -8.11
C PRO A 382 -15.02 -13.85 -6.92
N VAL A 383 -14.55 -13.57 -5.69
CA VAL A 383 -15.38 -13.66 -4.48
C VAL A 383 -16.24 -12.41 -4.33
N ALA A 384 -15.66 -11.24 -4.57
CA ALA A 384 -16.35 -9.96 -4.67
C ALA A 384 -15.67 -9.09 -5.75
N ALA A 385 -16.41 -8.15 -6.31
CA ALA A 385 -15.90 -7.20 -7.29
C ALA A 385 -16.64 -5.87 -7.16
N TRP A 386 -15.87 -4.79 -6.95
CA TRP A 386 -16.37 -3.43 -6.74
C TRP A 386 -15.75 -2.48 -7.77
N LYS A 387 -16.56 -1.63 -8.36
CA LYS A 387 -16.11 -0.53 -9.21
C LYS A 387 -16.20 0.76 -8.42
N LEU A 388 -15.06 1.41 -8.20
CA LEU A 388 -15.00 2.65 -7.41
C LEU A 388 -14.91 3.90 -8.29
N SER A 389 -14.23 3.79 -9.43
CA SER A 389 -13.95 4.90 -10.31
C SER A 389 -13.76 4.39 -11.74
N ASN A 390 -13.84 5.31 -12.71
CA ASN A 390 -13.38 5.04 -14.09
C ASN A 390 -11.90 5.35 -14.28
N HIS A 391 -11.25 5.85 -13.22
CA HIS A 391 -9.82 6.14 -13.19
C HIS A 391 -9.08 5.04 -12.43
N ARG A 392 -7.79 4.92 -12.73
CA ARG A 392 -6.88 3.97 -12.11
C ARG A 392 -6.89 4.12 -10.59
N ILE A 393 -7.03 3.00 -9.88
CA ILE A 393 -6.67 2.91 -8.46
C ILE A 393 -5.15 2.80 -8.38
N ASN A 394 -4.49 3.69 -7.65
CA ASN A 394 -3.04 3.70 -7.51
C ASN A 394 -2.57 2.75 -6.41
N THR A 395 -3.20 2.82 -5.25
CA THR A 395 -2.90 1.92 -4.13
C THR A 395 -4.05 1.93 -3.11
N PHE A 396 -4.00 0.98 -2.18
CA PHE A 396 -4.91 0.91 -1.04
C PHE A 396 -4.19 0.37 0.18
N ALA A 397 -4.75 0.61 1.37
CA ALA A 397 -4.23 0.08 2.63
C ALA A 397 -5.37 -0.30 3.57
N PHE A 398 -5.28 -1.47 4.20
CA PHE A 398 -6.16 -1.87 5.29
C PHE A 398 -5.80 -1.14 6.58
N SER A 399 -6.80 -0.75 7.36
CA SER A 399 -6.57 -0.17 8.68
C SER A 399 -6.00 -1.21 9.66
N PRO A 400 -5.20 -0.80 10.65
CA PRO A 400 -4.64 -1.72 11.66
C PRO A 400 -5.70 -2.44 12.50
N ASP A 401 -6.90 -1.89 12.61
CA ASP A 401 -8.05 -2.52 13.28
C ASP A 401 -8.79 -3.53 12.37
N SER A 402 -8.33 -3.69 11.12
CA SER A 402 -8.88 -4.63 10.13
C SER A 402 -10.35 -4.40 9.79
N ARG A 403 -10.86 -3.16 9.89
CA ARG A 403 -12.25 -2.81 9.62
C ARG A 403 -12.43 -1.95 8.38
N HIS A 404 -11.45 -1.10 8.10
CA HIS A 404 -11.55 -0.11 7.05
C HIS A 404 -10.49 -0.33 5.97
N LEU A 405 -10.81 0.13 4.79
CA LEU A 405 -9.94 0.17 3.64
C LEU A 405 -9.83 1.61 3.15
N ALA A 406 -8.62 2.14 3.07
CA ALA A 406 -8.34 3.42 2.44
C ALA A 406 -7.88 3.18 1.01
N VAL A 407 -8.51 3.80 0.02
CA VAL A 407 -8.23 3.64 -1.41
C VAL A 407 -7.95 4.98 -2.04
N VAL A 408 -6.85 5.10 -2.76
CA VAL A 408 -6.47 6.31 -3.49
C VAL A 408 -6.38 6.05 -4.99
N SER A 409 -6.81 7.03 -5.76
CA SER A 409 -6.93 6.91 -7.21
C SER A 409 -6.44 8.13 -7.97
N GLU A 410 -6.28 7.95 -9.28
CA GLU A 410 -5.81 8.96 -10.21
C GLU A 410 -6.81 10.12 -10.38
N ASP A 411 -8.09 9.92 -10.00
CA ASP A 411 -9.11 10.97 -9.94
C ASP A 411 -8.91 11.96 -8.79
N GLY A 412 -7.85 11.76 -7.97
CA GLY A 412 -7.52 12.63 -6.85
C GLY A 412 -8.34 12.35 -5.59
N THR A 413 -9.03 11.23 -5.51
CA THR A 413 -9.85 10.90 -4.34
C THR A 413 -9.16 9.93 -3.38
N LEU A 414 -9.40 10.15 -2.09
CA LEU A 414 -9.23 9.17 -1.02
C LEU A 414 -10.62 8.69 -0.60
N ARG A 415 -10.85 7.40 -0.69
CA ARG A 415 -12.09 6.76 -0.22
C ARG A 415 -11.81 5.91 1.00
N ILE A 416 -12.61 6.10 2.05
CA ILE A 416 -12.60 5.25 3.26
C ILE A 416 -13.82 4.34 3.16
N ILE A 417 -13.57 3.04 3.20
CA ILE A 417 -14.57 2.00 2.93
C ILE A 417 -14.63 1.05 4.12
N ASP A 418 -15.81 0.78 4.64
CA ASP A 418 -16.07 -0.40 5.47
C ASP A 418 -16.18 -1.60 4.51
N TYR A 419 -15.05 -2.28 4.28
CA TYR A 419 -15.00 -3.37 3.31
C TYR A 419 -15.73 -4.63 3.76
N LEU A 420 -16.02 -4.77 5.07
CA LEU A 420 -16.81 -5.87 5.62
C LEU A 420 -18.30 -5.72 5.28
N LYS A 421 -18.78 -4.46 5.20
CA LYS A 421 -20.16 -4.13 4.82
C LYS A 421 -20.30 -3.72 3.36
N GLU A 422 -19.18 -3.52 2.67
CA GLU A 422 -19.15 -3.02 1.29
C GLU A 422 -19.77 -1.59 1.16
N GLU A 423 -19.50 -0.72 2.17
CA GLU A 423 -20.03 0.65 2.26
C GLU A 423 -18.92 1.70 2.15
N LEU A 424 -19.17 2.77 1.41
CA LEU A 424 -18.35 3.97 1.39
C LEU A 424 -18.71 4.83 2.60
N LEU A 425 -17.71 5.12 3.45
CA LEU A 425 -17.90 5.93 4.65
C LEU A 425 -17.59 7.41 4.39
N ASP A 426 -16.43 7.68 3.78
CA ASP A 426 -15.94 9.02 3.51
C ASP A 426 -15.23 9.09 2.15
N MET A 427 -15.33 10.23 1.48
CA MET A 427 -14.59 10.53 0.26
C MET A 427 -13.98 11.93 0.33
N PHE A 428 -12.67 11.99 0.25
CA PHE A 428 -11.89 13.23 0.30
C PHE A 428 -11.20 13.48 -1.04
N TYR A 429 -10.95 14.75 -1.33
CA TYR A 429 -10.27 15.15 -2.56
C TYR A 429 -8.87 15.70 -2.28
N SER A 430 -7.90 15.35 -3.14
CA SER A 430 -6.59 15.96 -3.16
C SER A 430 -6.69 17.46 -3.41
N TYR A 431 -5.62 18.19 -3.10
CA TYR A 431 -5.55 19.60 -3.45
C TYR A 431 -5.47 19.78 -4.98
N TYR A 432 -4.72 18.91 -5.65
CA TYR A 432 -4.55 18.90 -7.11
C TYR A 432 -4.05 17.54 -7.59
N GLY A 433 -4.54 17.07 -8.73
CA GLY A 433 -4.07 15.84 -9.37
C GLY A 433 -4.39 14.56 -8.61
N GLY A 434 -3.85 13.45 -9.09
CA GLY A 434 -4.05 12.12 -8.52
C GLY A 434 -3.35 11.91 -7.19
N LEU A 435 -3.88 11.01 -6.37
CA LEU A 435 -3.23 10.50 -5.17
C LEU A 435 -2.48 9.21 -5.51
N SER A 436 -1.21 9.11 -5.11
CA SER A 436 -0.29 8.04 -5.50
C SER A 436 -0.01 7.02 -4.40
N SER A 437 -0.13 7.43 -3.13
CA SER A 437 0.19 6.58 -1.99
C SER A 437 -0.71 6.85 -0.80
N VAL A 438 -0.92 5.83 0.05
CA VAL A 438 -1.76 5.89 1.25
C VAL A 438 -1.21 4.98 2.33
N CYS A 439 -1.26 5.41 3.58
CA CYS A 439 -1.01 4.55 4.75
C CYS A 439 -1.82 5.01 5.97
N TRP A 440 -2.07 4.08 6.88
CA TRP A 440 -2.75 4.32 8.15
C TRP A 440 -1.74 4.57 9.28
N SER A 441 -2.11 5.44 10.22
CA SER A 441 -1.38 5.51 11.49
C SER A 441 -1.48 4.20 12.27
N PRO A 442 -0.47 3.85 13.09
CA PRO A 442 -0.46 2.58 13.83
C PRO A 442 -1.65 2.38 14.77
N ASP A 443 -2.32 3.45 15.18
CA ASP A 443 -3.53 3.44 16.03
C ASP A 443 -4.85 3.61 15.27
N ALA A 444 -4.81 3.58 13.94
CA ALA A 444 -5.96 3.72 13.04
C ALA A 444 -6.72 5.08 13.11
N LYS A 445 -6.14 6.12 13.73
CA LYS A 445 -6.81 7.43 13.84
C LYS A 445 -6.63 8.32 12.64
N TYR A 446 -5.48 8.21 11.96
CA TYR A 446 -5.10 9.07 10.84
C TYR A 446 -4.76 8.27 9.60
N VAL A 447 -5.02 8.89 8.46
CA VAL A 447 -4.57 8.41 7.15
C VAL A 447 -3.64 9.47 6.55
N LEU A 448 -2.52 9.03 5.97
CA LEU A 448 -1.66 9.86 5.13
C LEU A 448 -1.91 9.54 3.68
N THR A 449 -1.93 10.58 2.86
CA THR A 449 -1.90 10.43 1.40
C THR A 449 -0.78 11.28 0.81
N GLY A 450 -0.08 10.72 -0.17
CA GLY A 450 0.86 11.45 -1.02
C GLY A 450 0.30 11.57 -2.43
N GLY A 451 0.57 12.68 -3.11
CA GLY A 451 -0.06 12.97 -4.39
C GLY A 451 0.82 13.66 -5.42
N GLN A 452 0.21 13.94 -6.56
CA GLN A 452 0.78 14.66 -7.68
C GLN A 452 0.86 16.18 -7.44
N ASP A 453 0.33 16.64 -6.32
CA ASP A 453 0.39 18.03 -5.84
C ASP A 453 1.65 18.32 -5.01
N ASP A 454 2.62 17.37 -4.96
CA ASP A 454 3.86 17.43 -4.19
C ASP A 454 3.65 17.55 -2.67
N LEU A 455 2.42 17.27 -2.20
CA LEU A 455 2.03 17.38 -0.81
C LEU A 455 1.77 16.00 -0.19
N ILE A 456 1.92 15.95 1.13
CA ILE A 456 1.32 14.90 1.95
C ILE A 456 0.13 15.53 2.68
N SER A 457 -1.01 14.86 2.68
CA SER A 457 -2.19 15.26 3.43
C SER A 457 -2.40 14.30 4.61
N ILE A 458 -2.75 14.85 5.77
CA ILE A 458 -3.06 14.11 7.00
C ILE A 458 -4.57 14.23 7.23
N TRP A 459 -5.25 13.11 7.25
CA TRP A 459 -6.70 13.00 7.40
C TRP A 459 -7.05 12.40 8.75
N SER A 460 -7.98 13.00 9.50
CA SER A 460 -8.56 12.43 10.71
C SER A 460 -9.81 11.64 10.33
N ILE A 461 -9.85 10.38 10.72
CA ILE A 461 -11.02 9.53 10.45
C ILE A 461 -12.15 9.87 11.41
N ALA A 462 -11.83 10.16 12.67
CA ALA A 462 -12.83 10.51 13.68
C ALA A 462 -13.55 11.85 13.41
N ASP A 463 -12.83 12.80 12.79
CA ASP A 463 -13.37 14.13 12.47
C ASP A 463 -13.85 14.23 11.00
N SER A 464 -13.73 13.16 10.22
CA SER A 464 -14.01 13.11 8.78
C SER A 464 -13.46 14.33 8.03
N GLY A 465 -12.17 14.63 8.26
CA GLY A 465 -11.61 15.88 7.75
C GLY A 465 -10.09 15.93 7.59
N LEU A 466 -9.66 16.93 6.80
CA LEU A 466 -8.25 17.24 6.61
C LEU A 466 -7.69 17.98 7.81
N VAL A 467 -6.65 17.42 8.40
CA VAL A 467 -5.98 17.95 9.61
C VAL A 467 -4.84 18.90 9.26
N ALA A 468 -3.98 18.50 8.34
CA ALA A 468 -2.82 19.28 7.91
C ALA A 468 -2.36 18.86 6.51
N ARG A 469 -1.61 19.74 5.86
CA ARG A 469 -0.81 19.43 4.67
C ARG A 469 0.67 19.60 5.00
N CYS A 470 1.50 18.75 4.41
CA CYS A 470 2.94 18.77 4.60
C CYS A 470 3.62 19.15 3.28
N GLN A 471 4.46 20.18 3.31
CA GLN A 471 5.16 20.69 2.14
C GLN A 471 6.67 20.54 2.29
N GLY A 472 7.32 19.80 1.40
CA GLY A 472 8.77 19.57 1.41
C GLY A 472 9.30 18.94 0.14
N HIS A 473 8.49 18.12 -0.56
CA HIS A 473 8.83 17.57 -1.87
C HIS A 473 8.77 18.64 -2.96
N GLN A 474 9.51 18.40 -4.04
CA GLN A 474 9.61 19.27 -5.23
C GLN A 474 9.09 18.56 -6.48
N SER A 475 8.48 17.40 -6.30
CA SER A 475 7.84 16.59 -7.33
C SER A 475 6.89 15.58 -6.65
N TRP A 476 6.21 14.79 -7.45
CA TRP A 476 5.21 13.82 -7.00
C TRP A 476 5.70 12.94 -5.86
N VAL A 477 4.89 12.82 -4.82
CA VAL A 477 5.14 11.93 -3.69
C VAL A 477 4.80 10.52 -4.11
N SER A 478 5.77 9.60 -4.05
CA SER A 478 5.61 8.22 -4.54
C SER A 478 5.19 7.25 -3.45
N ALA A 479 5.67 7.45 -2.22
CA ALA A 479 5.32 6.60 -1.09
C ALA A 479 5.32 7.39 0.23
N VAL A 480 4.41 7.00 1.12
CA VAL A 480 4.31 7.49 2.51
C VAL A 480 4.22 6.30 3.46
N ALA A 481 4.84 6.41 4.63
CA ALA A 481 4.76 5.39 5.67
C ALA A 481 4.90 6.02 7.05
N PHE A 482 4.11 5.55 8.03
CA PHE A 482 4.35 5.87 9.43
C PHE A 482 5.56 5.09 9.95
N ASP A 483 6.26 5.70 10.90
CA ASP A 483 7.31 5.06 11.69
C ASP A 483 6.72 4.57 13.02
N PRO A 484 6.28 3.32 13.14
CA PRO A 484 5.60 2.84 14.34
C PRO A 484 6.54 2.74 15.56
N TRP A 485 7.86 2.78 15.33
CA TRP A 485 8.88 2.74 16.39
C TRP A 485 9.12 4.11 17.04
N ARG A 486 8.64 5.19 16.39
CA ARG A 486 8.79 6.59 16.81
C ARG A 486 7.44 7.29 17.00
N CYS A 487 6.34 6.53 16.96
CA CYS A 487 5.02 7.03 17.31
C CYS A 487 4.71 6.79 18.80
N ASP A 488 3.90 7.66 19.37
CA ASP A 488 3.27 7.50 20.69
C ASP A 488 1.83 8.04 20.69
N ASP A 489 1.15 8.06 21.81
CA ASP A 489 -0.25 8.50 21.90
C ASP A 489 -0.49 9.96 21.47
N ARG A 490 0.54 10.79 21.34
CA ARG A 490 0.46 12.22 21.02
C ARG A 490 1.27 12.63 19.82
N ASN A 491 2.36 11.93 19.55
CA ASN A 491 3.33 12.28 18.52
C ASN A 491 3.40 11.16 17.48
N TYR A 492 3.40 11.56 16.22
CA TYR A 492 3.49 10.65 15.10
C TYR A 492 4.69 11.04 14.24
N ARG A 493 5.59 10.09 14.05
CA ARG A 493 6.67 10.17 13.06
C ARG A 493 6.24 9.45 11.80
N PHE A 494 6.46 10.06 10.65
CA PHE A 494 6.29 9.41 9.36
C PHE A 494 7.34 9.90 8.35
N GLY A 495 7.50 9.15 7.29
CA GLY A 495 8.37 9.46 6.17
C GLY A 495 7.64 9.47 4.85
N SER A 496 8.24 10.13 3.89
CA SER A 496 7.81 10.13 2.50
C SER A 496 9.00 10.14 1.55
N VAL A 497 8.82 9.53 0.40
CA VAL A 497 9.78 9.58 -0.72
C VAL A 497 9.05 9.99 -1.99
N GLY A 498 9.77 10.58 -2.94
CA GLY A 498 9.15 11.13 -4.15
C GLY A 498 10.01 11.02 -5.39
N GLU A 499 9.43 11.47 -6.52
CA GLU A 499 10.06 11.56 -7.83
C GLU A 499 11.28 12.49 -7.85
N ASP A 500 11.41 13.35 -6.84
CA ASP A 500 12.55 14.24 -6.62
C ASP A 500 13.77 13.54 -5.99
N GLY A 501 13.70 12.23 -5.75
CA GLY A 501 14.78 11.45 -5.15
C GLY A 501 15.05 11.80 -3.68
N ARG A 502 14.08 12.43 -2.99
CA ARG A 502 14.20 12.86 -1.60
C ARG A 502 13.52 11.91 -0.65
N LEU A 503 14.12 11.80 0.54
CA LEU A 503 13.48 11.31 1.76
C LEU A 503 13.15 12.55 2.60
N CYS A 504 11.88 12.69 2.96
CA CYS A 504 11.42 13.65 3.95
C CYS A 504 10.93 12.89 5.19
N LEU A 505 11.33 13.36 6.38
CA LEU A 505 10.78 12.90 7.65
C LEU A 505 9.96 14.01 8.28
N TRP A 506 8.91 13.64 8.95
CA TRP A 506 7.90 14.55 9.48
C TRP A 506 7.53 14.17 10.90
N ASP A 507 7.36 15.19 11.76
CA ASP A 507 6.77 15.02 13.08
C ASP A 507 5.44 15.77 13.12
N PHE A 508 4.45 15.08 13.63
CA PHE A 508 3.10 15.56 13.76
C PHE A 508 2.59 15.29 15.17
N SER A 509 2.01 16.30 15.81
CA SER A 509 1.22 16.10 17.03
C SER A 509 -0.02 16.98 17.01
N VAL A 510 -1.10 16.49 17.60
CA VAL A 510 -2.37 17.23 17.67
C VAL A 510 -2.20 18.58 18.38
N GLY A 511 -1.30 18.64 19.35
CA GLY A 511 -0.97 19.88 20.08
C GLY A 511 -0.25 20.94 19.23
N MET A 512 0.44 20.53 18.16
CA MET A 512 1.12 21.45 17.22
C MET A 512 0.16 22.07 16.20
N LEU A 513 -1.03 21.52 16.04
CA LEU A 513 -2.04 21.98 15.11
C LEU A 513 -2.81 23.20 15.66
N HIS A 514 -2.11 24.16 16.22
CA HIS A 514 -2.76 25.41 16.55
C HIS A 514 -3.25 26.04 15.24
N ARG A 515 -4.57 25.99 15.02
CA ARG A 515 -5.20 26.81 13.99
C ARG A 515 -4.67 28.22 14.15
N PRO A 516 -4.13 28.86 13.09
CA PRO A 516 -3.89 30.30 13.17
C PRO A 516 -5.22 30.90 13.59
N ARG A 517 -5.27 31.49 14.77
CA ARG A 517 -6.43 32.28 15.19
C ARG A 517 -6.62 33.26 14.05
N ALA A 518 -7.73 33.15 13.33
CA ALA A 518 -8.14 34.18 12.41
C ALA A 518 -7.97 35.47 13.20
N ALA A 519 -7.05 36.34 12.75
CA ALA A 519 -6.85 37.63 13.39
C ALA A 519 -8.24 38.24 13.43
N SER A 520 -8.87 38.24 14.60
CA SER A 520 -10.10 38.98 14.79
C SER A 520 -9.69 40.39 14.47
N MET A 521 -10.16 40.91 13.35
CA MET A 521 -10.16 42.34 13.11
C MET A 521 -10.97 42.94 14.26
N LEU A 522 -10.31 43.16 15.39
CA LEU A 522 -10.77 44.10 16.35
C LEU A 522 -10.85 45.42 15.57
N HIS A 523 -12.05 45.75 15.16
CA HIS A 523 -12.45 47.09 14.86
C HIS A 523 -12.05 47.94 16.08
N ARG A 524 -10.85 48.47 16.03
CA ARG A 524 -10.52 49.64 16.84
C ARG A 524 -11.39 50.76 16.27
N GLY A 525 -12.55 50.92 16.88
CA GLY A 525 -13.34 52.09 16.70
C GLY A 525 -12.52 53.31 17.07
N SER A 526 -11.92 53.97 16.09
CA SER A 526 -11.44 55.33 16.23
C SER A 526 -12.66 56.21 16.18
N VAL A 527 -13.03 56.70 17.38
CA VAL A 527 -13.95 57.80 17.55
C VAL A 527 -13.21 59.07 17.17
N SER A 528 -13.71 59.80 16.21
CA SER A 528 -13.68 61.25 15.97
C SER A 528 -13.47 61.50 14.48
N SER A 529 -14.30 62.15 13.79
CA SER A 529 -14.88 63.45 13.89
C SER A 529 -15.88 63.63 12.79
N ARG A 530 -17.01 64.20 13.15
CA ARG A 530 -17.92 64.86 12.27
C ARG A 530 -17.17 65.97 11.51
N PHE A 531 -17.31 66.07 10.22
CA PHE A 531 -17.56 67.35 9.54
C PHE A 531 -18.01 67.13 8.10
N THR A 532 -19.22 67.64 7.88
CA THR A 532 -19.79 68.36 6.72
C THR A 532 -19.78 67.75 5.33
N ALA A 533 -21.00 67.58 4.97
CA ALA A 533 -21.67 67.72 3.70
C ALA A 533 -21.02 68.63 2.66
N LEU A 534 -21.17 68.35 1.42
CA LEU A 534 -21.77 69.10 0.35
C LEU A 534 -21.06 68.90 -1.01
N GLN A 535 -21.93 68.48 -1.91
CA GLN A 535 -22.04 68.93 -3.31
C GLN A 535 -21.13 68.40 -4.41
N ARG A 536 -21.83 67.76 -5.28
CA ARG A 536 -22.05 68.11 -6.70
C ARG A 536 -21.17 67.43 -7.72
N ALA A 537 -21.84 66.61 -8.48
CA ALA A 537 -22.27 66.75 -9.87
C ALA A 537 -21.26 66.37 -10.95
N GLU A 538 -21.75 65.37 -11.70
CA GLU A 538 -21.65 65.24 -13.17
C GLU A 538 -20.25 65.19 -13.81
N THR A 539 -19.90 64.10 -14.45
CA THR A 539 -20.07 63.85 -15.86
C THR A 539 -19.50 62.49 -16.30
N ALA A 540 -20.37 61.80 -17.00
CA ALA A 540 -20.20 61.09 -18.27
C ALA A 540 -19.18 59.97 -18.44
N ASN A 541 -19.76 58.81 -18.72
CA ASN A 541 -19.38 57.82 -19.73
C ASN A 541 -18.00 57.17 -19.72
N THR A 542 -17.95 55.94 -19.31
CA THR A 542 -17.45 54.86 -20.17
C THR A 542 -17.99 53.50 -19.72
N LEU A 543 -18.66 52.85 -20.65
CA LEU A 543 -19.16 51.49 -20.58
C LEU A 543 -18.06 50.49 -20.27
N HIS A 544 -18.20 49.80 -19.13
CA HIS A 544 -17.69 48.46 -18.98
C HIS A 544 -18.73 47.66 -18.24
N SER A 545 -19.39 46.81 -18.97
CA SER A 545 -20.37 45.85 -18.52
C SER A 545 -19.76 44.92 -17.49
N ARG A 546 -19.99 45.17 -16.22
CA ARG A 546 -19.93 44.14 -15.19
C ARG A 546 -21.22 43.33 -15.29
N MET A 547 -21.13 42.15 -15.91
CA MET A 547 -22.15 41.14 -15.70
C MET A 547 -22.14 40.78 -14.20
N ARG A 548 -23.09 41.35 -13.47
CA ARG A 548 -23.61 40.76 -12.25
C ARG A 548 -24.48 39.59 -12.70
N SER A 549 -23.98 38.39 -12.60
CA SER A 549 -24.82 37.19 -12.58
C SER A 549 -25.63 37.22 -11.27
N ASN A 550 -26.86 37.70 -11.40
CA ASN A 550 -27.88 37.55 -10.40
C ASN A 550 -28.40 36.11 -10.55
N SER A 551 -27.76 35.16 -9.91
CA SER A 551 -28.27 33.79 -9.79
C SER A 551 -29.12 33.71 -8.52
N ASN A 552 -30.35 34.20 -8.60
CA ASN A 552 -31.43 33.66 -7.81
C ASN A 552 -31.87 32.34 -8.49
N LEU A 553 -31.07 31.30 -8.27
CA LEU A 553 -31.54 29.93 -8.36
C LEU A 553 -32.08 29.57 -6.97
N PRO A 554 -33.27 28.96 -6.88
CA PRO A 554 -33.72 28.38 -5.63
C PRO A 554 -32.65 27.38 -5.20
N ALA A 555 -32.25 27.42 -3.93
CA ALA A 555 -31.50 26.38 -3.31
C ALA A 555 -32.29 25.08 -3.52
N ALA A 556 -31.86 24.24 -4.43
CA ALA A 556 -32.16 22.84 -4.34
C ALA A 556 -31.51 22.41 -3.02
N ASP A 557 -32.34 21.98 -2.08
CA ASP A 557 -31.90 21.18 -0.95
C ASP A 557 -31.37 19.86 -1.55
N ASP A 558 -30.14 19.89 -2.10
CA ASP A 558 -29.32 18.70 -2.26
C ASP A 558 -29.01 18.26 -0.83
N GLU A 559 -29.69 17.25 -0.34
CA GLU A 559 -29.27 16.49 0.82
C GLU A 559 -27.89 15.93 0.45
N ASP A 560 -26.83 16.69 0.80
CA ASP A 560 -25.46 16.25 0.75
C ASP A 560 -25.37 15.12 1.78
N ASP A 561 -25.23 13.88 1.31
CA ASP A 561 -25.14 12.67 2.15
C ASP A 561 -23.99 12.74 3.19
N GLY A 562 -23.24 13.84 3.24
CA GLY A 562 -22.12 14.07 4.16
C GLY A 562 -20.90 13.18 3.89
N ILE A 563 -20.96 12.35 2.84
CA ILE A 563 -19.88 11.39 2.48
C ILE A 563 -18.75 12.10 1.73
N ALA A 564 -19.09 13.04 0.85
CA ALA A 564 -18.11 13.75 0.01
C ALA A 564 -17.66 15.05 0.68
N HIS A 565 -16.36 15.16 0.97
CA HIS A 565 -15.79 16.32 1.65
C HIS A 565 -15.07 17.23 0.64
N PRO A 566 -15.48 18.50 0.49
CA PRO A 566 -14.89 19.41 -0.48
C PRO A 566 -13.43 19.73 -0.13
N VAL A 567 -12.65 20.15 -1.15
CA VAL A 567 -11.26 20.55 -0.97
C VAL A 567 -11.18 21.77 -0.05
N GLU A 568 -10.51 21.61 1.09
CA GLU A 568 -10.29 22.72 2.03
C GLU A 568 -9.28 23.73 1.48
N PRO A 569 -9.59 25.04 1.54
CA PRO A 569 -8.68 26.09 1.10
C PRO A 569 -7.36 26.06 1.86
N ARG A 570 -6.25 26.35 1.19
CA ARG A 570 -4.90 26.39 1.79
C ARG A 570 -4.81 27.31 3.01
N SER A 571 -5.57 28.38 3.04
CA SER A 571 -5.57 29.37 4.15
C SER A 571 -6.22 28.85 5.44
N LYS A 572 -6.99 27.77 5.36
CA LYS A 572 -7.68 27.20 6.53
C LYS A 572 -6.94 26.02 7.16
N ILE A 573 -6.01 25.42 6.42
CA ILE A 573 -5.33 24.19 6.82
C ILE A 573 -3.87 24.50 7.20
N PRO A 574 -3.39 24.00 8.36
CA PRO A 574 -1.99 24.11 8.74
C PRO A 574 -1.07 23.48 7.72
N MET A 575 0.10 24.11 7.48
CA MET A 575 1.17 23.56 6.67
C MET A 575 2.31 23.16 7.59
N LEU A 576 2.72 21.88 7.52
CA LEU A 576 3.81 21.35 8.32
C LEU A 576 5.09 21.27 7.47
N PRO A 577 6.23 21.78 7.99
CA PRO A 577 7.52 21.58 7.36
C PRO A 577 8.10 20.21 7.73
N PRO A 578 8.97 19.62 6.91
CA PRO A 578 9.69 18.40 7.28
C PRO A 578 10.76 18.68 8.34
N VAL A 579 10.99 17.72 9.24
CA VAL A 579 12.14 17.72 10.17
C VAL A 579 13.43 17.31 9.47
N LEU A 580 13.31 16.56 8.36
CA LEU A 580 14.39 16.22 7.44
C LEU A 580 13.89 16.34 6.01
N ASN A 581 14.74 16.92 5.14
CA ASN A 581 14.56 16.90 3.69
C ASN A 581 15.92 16.65 3.03
N LYS A 582 16.14 15.39 2.62
CA LYS A 582 17.45 14.91 2.11
C LYS A 582 17.28 14.27 0.74
N VAL A 583 18.09 14.66 -0.22
CA VAL A 583 18.25 13.89 -1.47
C VAL A 583 19.00 12.60 -1.11
N ILE A 584 18.37 11.47 -1.37
CA ILE A 584 18.91 10.13 -1.08
C ILE A 584 19.27 9.36 -2.34
N ASP A 585 18.73 9.77 -3.48
CA ASP A 585 18.98 9.14 -4.78
C ASP A 585 18.95 10.17 -5.90
N THR A 586 19.67 9.89 -6.96
CA THR A 586 19.59 10.63 -8.23
C THR A 586 18.40 10.19 -9.09
N HIS A 587 17.83 9.03 -8.79
CA HIS A 587 16.66 8.48 -9.45
C HIS A 587 15.41 8.63 -8.55
N PRO A 588 14.22 8.67 -9.15
CA PRO A 588 12.98 8.70 -8.40
C PRO A 588 12.89 7.59 -7.37
N ALA A 589 12.68 7.95 -6.11
CA ALA A 589 12.39 6.98 -5.06
C ALA A 589 10.93 6.52 -5.16
N CYS A 590 10.65 5.26 -4.84
CA CYS A 590 9.34 4.67 -5.10
C CYS A 590 8.76 3.81 -3.98
N TRP A 591 9.52 3.53 -2.95
CA TRP A 591 9.07 2.73 -1.80
C TRP A 591 9.86 3.07 -0.55
N LEU A 592 9.22 2.96 0.61
CA LEU A 592 9.74 3.29 1.94
C LEU A 592 9.13 2.36 2.99
N GLU A 593 9.96 1.86 3.90
CA GLU A 593 9.53 1.11 5.09
C GLU A 593 10.44 1.41 6.28
N PHE A 594 9.84 1.37 7.48
CA PHE A 594 10.52 1.56 8.76
C PHE A 594 10.64 0.23 9.50
N THR A 595 11.85 -0.14 9.86
CA THR A 595 12.13 -1.25 10.79
C THR A 595 12.60 -0.71 12.14
N GLU A 596 12.77 -1.60 13.11
CA GLU A 596 13.33 -1.23 14.42
C GLU A 596 14.69 -0.54 14.28
N ASP A 597 15.55 -1.07 13.41
CA ASP A 597 16.97 -0.71 13.29
C ASP A 597 17.26 0.24 12.12
N ALA A 598 16.34 0.40 11.17
CA ALA A 598 16.64 1.07 9.91
C ALA A 598 15.42 1.72 9.26
N ILE A 599 15.72 2.65 8.35
CA ILE A 599 14.82 3.08 7.28
C ILE A 599 15.29 2.38 6.00
N ILE A 600 14.37 1.76 5.27
CA ILE A 600 14.69 1.11 4.01
C ILE A 600 13.94 1.82 2.89
N THR A 601 14.65 2.19 1.83
CA THR A 601 14.09 2.91 0.68
C THR A 601 14.47 2.21 -0.61
N SER A 602 13.63 2.32 -1.64
CA SER A 602 13.98 1.87 -2.98
C SER A 602 13.72 2.94 -4.05
N CYS A 603 14.31 2.76 -5.23
CA CYS A 603 14.17 3.70 -6.34
C CYS A 603 13.87 3.00 -7.68
N LYS A 604 13.52 3.79 -8.70
CA LYS A 604 13.22 3.33 -10.06
C LYS A 604 14.41 2.82 -10.86
N SER A 605 15.62 2.78 -10.30
CA SER A 605 16.78 2.10 -10.90
C SER A 605 17.11 0.78 -10.23
N GLY A 606 16.29 0.31 -9.28
CA GLY A 606 16.46 -1.00 -8.65
C GLY A 606 17.39 -1.00 -7.44
N HIS A 607 17.73 0.16 -6.88
CA HIS A 607 18.48 0.25 -5.63
C HIS A 607 17.55 0.05 -4.44
N ILE A 608 18.01 -0.70 -3.44
CA ILE A 608 17.41 -0.85 -2.12
C ILE A 608 18.46 -0.38 -1.12
N ARG A 609 18.17 0.71 -0.38
CA ARG A 609 19.10 1.34 0.54
C ARG A 609 18.62 1.20 1.98
N THR A 610 19.54 0.75 2.85
CA THR A 610 19.30 0.56 4.27
C THR A 610 20.03 1.64 5.06
N TRP A 611 19.28 2.53 5.71
CA TRP A 611 19.76 3.63 6.55
C TRP A 611 19.65 3.23 8.01
N SER A 612 20.79 2.92 8.65
CA SER A 612 20.82 2.53 10.07
C SER A 612 20.39 3.67 10.95
N ARG A 613 19.57 3.36 11.95
CA ARG A 613 19.14 4.32 12.98
C ARG A 613 20.28 4.64 13.96
N PRO A 614 20.22 5.83 14.63
CA PRO A 614 21.14 6.12 15.73
C PRO A 614 21.01 5.07 16.85
N GLY A 615 22.14 4.58 17.36
CA GLY A 615 22.18 3.58 18.44
C GLY A 615 21.98 2.13 18.02
N ALA A 616 21.71 1.85 16.74
CA ALA A 616 21.83 0.50 16.21
C ALA A 616 23.31 0.12 16.17
N ASP A 617 23.66 -1.03 16.76
CA ASP A 617 25.05 -1.48 16.82
C ASP A 617 25.66 -1.58 15.42
N PRO A 618 26.83 -0.98 15.17
CA PRO A 618 27.47 -1.03 13.84
C PRO A 618 27.94 -2.44 13.46
N THR A 619 27.75 -3.44 14.34
CA THR A 619 28.24 -4.82 14.19
C THR A 619 27.13 -5.87 14.03
N ALA A 620 25.86 -5.47 14.05
CA ALA A 620 24.73 -6.39 13.83
C ALA A 620 24.44 -6.62 12.34
#